data_18a600ad38b19e073a6d0b424d4406c5
#
_entry.id   18a600ad38b19e073a6d0b424d4406c5
#
_cell.length_a   1.000
_cell.length_b   1.000
_cell.length_c   1.000
_cell.angle_alpha   90.00
_cell.angle_beta   90.00
_cell.angle_gamma   90.00
#
_symmetry.space_group_name_H-M   'P 1'
#
loop_
_entity.id
_entity.type
_entity.pdbx_description
1 polymer ?
#
loop_
_entity_poly.entity_id
_entity_poly.type
_entity_poly.pdbx_seq_one_letter_code
_entity_poly.pdbx_strand_id
1 'polypeptide(L)'
;LIIFILYKISYNNTSLIFLGFITGLIIDLAMQTYGCHTFATISICYLRERIEKNSFGVNANLPLAMIKGTKMINRFTFFMLIIFIHSSIYYSLVFFNIELIGKIFYYSLLNSIVTFIIVWVLSQLISNN
;
A
#
# COMPACT_ATOMS: atom_id res chain seq x y z
N LEU A 1 -1.54 1.23 -6.02
CA LEU A 1 -0.99 0.47 -4.88
C LEU A 1 -0.16 -0.74 -5.32
N ILE A 2 -0.58 -1.52 -6.31
CA ILE A 2 0.13 -2.75 -6.73
C ILE A 2 1.61 -2.50 -7.07
N ILE A 3 1.94 -1.39 -7.72
CA ILE A 3 3.31 -1.00 -8.06
C ILE A 3 4.18 -0.90 -6.80
N PHE A 4 3.66 -0.31 -5.72
CA PHE A 4 4.39 -0.15 -4.45
C PHE A 4 4.54 -1.48 -3.70
N ILE A 5 3.60 -2.40 -3.85
CA ILE A 5 3.66 -3.73 -3.27
C ILE A 5 4.73 -4.58 -3.95
N LEU A 6 4.81 -4.52 -5.29
CA LEU A 6 5.72 -5.35 -6.09
C LEU A 6 7.12 -4.73 -6.29
N TYR A 7 7.34 -3.49 -5.84
CA TYR A 7 8.62 -2.81 -5.99
C TYR A 7 9.73 -3.53 -5.22
N LYS A 8 10.87 -3.77 -5.85
CA LYS A 8 12.01 -4.45 -5.22
C LYS A 8 12.80 -3.48 -4.35
N ILE A 9 13.04 -3.83 -3.08
CA ILE A 9 13.75 -2.99 -2.09
C ILE A 9 15.24 -2.77 -2.41
N SER A 10 15.86 -3.55 -3.30
CA SER A 10 17.25 -3.31 -3.72
C SER A 10 17.46 -1.99 -4.49
N TYR A 11 16.37 -1.30 -4.85
CA TYR A 11 16.40 0.06 -5.39
C TYR A 11 16.24 1.07 -4.24
N ASN A 12 16.86 2.24 -4.39
CA ASN A 12 16.85 3.29 -3.38
C ASN A 12 15.42 3.62 -2.90
N ASN A 13 15.19 3.63 -1.59
CA ASN A 13 13.92 4.05 -0.99
C ASN A 13 13.48 5.44 -1.47
N THR A 14 14.42 6.33 -1.75
CA THR A 14 14.16 7.67 -2.30
C THR A 14 13.43 7.61 -3.64
N SER A 15 13.83 6.69 -4.53
CA SER A 15 13.18 6.50 -5.84
C SER A 15 11.73 6.02 -5.67
N LEU A 16 11.48 5.15 -4.69
CA LEU A 16 10.12 4.68 -4.39
C LEU A 16 9.24 5.82 -3.88
N ILE A 17 9.76 6.66 -2.97
CA ILE A 17 9.04 7.82 -2.43
C ILE A 17 8.72 8.81 -3.56
N PHE A 18 9.69 9.08 -4.45
CA PHE A 18 9.49 9.98 -5.58
C PHE A 18 8.43 9.45 -6.56
N LEU A 19 8.45 8.16 -6.85
CA LEU A 19 7.45 7.49 -7.67
C LEU A 19 6.07 7.53 -6.99
N GLY A 20 6.02 7.37 -5.66
CA GLY A 20 4.83 7.54 -4.83
C GLY A 20 4.26 8.95 -4.91
N PHE A 21 5.12 9.96 -4.87
CA PHE A 21 4.72 11.36 -5.01
C PHE A 21 4.06 11.60 -6.38
N ILE A 22 4.73 11.23 -7.48
CA ILE A 22 4.22 11.44 -8.84
C ILE A 22 2.87 10.73 -9.03
N THR A 23 2.78 9.46 -8.66
CA THR A 23 1.53 8.69 -8.85
C THR A 23 0.40 9.21 -7.98
N GLY A 24 0.67 9.60 -6.74
CA GLY A 24 -0.30 10.21 -5.84
C GLY A 24 -0.83 11.53 -6.40
N LEU A 25 0.07 12.37 -6.90
CA LEU A 25 -0.27 13.68 -7.49
C LEU A 25 -1.14 13.53 -8.74
N ILE A 26 -0.84 12.57 -9.61
CA ILE A 26 -1.68 12.27 -10.79
C ILE A 26 -3.10 11.88 -10.35
N ILE A 27 -3.23 11.03 -9.32
CA ILE A 27 -4.54 10.61 -8.82
C ILE A 27 -5.27 11.78 -8.17
N ASP A 28 -4.59 12.61 -7.38
CA ASP A 28 -5.19 13.79 -6.75
C ASP A 28 -5.71 14.79 -7.79
N LEU A 29 -4.98 15.01 -8.87
CA LEU A 29 -5.43 15.86 -9.99
C LEU A 29 -6.65 15.27 -10.69
N ALA A 30 -6.68 13.96 -10.92
CA ALA A 30 -7.78 13.27 -11.59
C ALA A 30 -9.05 13.21 -10.71
N MET A 31 -8.89 13.03 -9.39
CA MET A 31 -10.00 12.85 -8.45
C MET A 31 -10.35 14.12 -7.67
N GLN A 32 -9.60 15.22 -7.86
CA GLN A 32 -9.76 16.49 -7.14
C GLN A 32 -9.69 16.33 -5.61
N THR A 33 -8.75 15.51 -5.11
CA THR A 33 -8.64 15.14 -3.70
C THR A 33 -7.58 15.92 -2.93
N TYR A 34 -7.14 17.06 -3.47
CA TYR A 34 -6.30 18.08 -2.79
C TYR A 34 -5.07 17.52 -2.03
N GLY A 35 -4.40 16.52 -2.58
CA GLY A 35 -3.18 15.96 -1.99
C GLY A 35 -3.39 14.79 -1.03
N CYS A 36 -4.62 14.34 -0.78
CA CYS A 36 -4.90 13.23 0.13
C CYS A 36 -4.27 11.90 -0.34
N HIS A 37 -4.36 11.59 -1.64
CA HIS A 37 -3.72 10.40 -2.21
C HIS A 37 -2.21 10.51 -2.23
N THR A 38 -1.67 11.69 -2.55
CA THR A 38 -0.23 11.96 -2.53
C THR A 38 0.34 11.70 -1.14
N PHE A 39 -0.28 12.28 -0.10
CA PHE A 39 0.19 12.09 1.26
C PHE A 39 0.08 10.63 1.72
N ALA A 40 -1.04 9.97 1.47
CA ALA A 40 -1.24 8.57 1.82
C ALA A 40 -0.22 7.66 1.12
N THR A 41 0.06 7.90 -0.16
CA THR A 41 1.00 7.10 -0.95
C THR A 41 2.45 7.27 -0.49
N ILE A 42 2.89 8.51 -0.24
CA ILE A 42 4.23 8.80 0.30
C ILE A 42 4.41 8.13 1.67
N SER A 43 3.40 8.24 2.54
CA SER A 43 3.43 7.62 3.87
C SER A 43 3.61 6.11 3.78
N ILE A 44 2.93 5.45 2.87
CA ILE A 44 3.10 4.01 2.63
C ILE A 44 4.49 3.69 2.07
N CYS A 45 5.00 4.46 1.12
CA CYS A 45 6.35 4.25 0.59
C CYS A 45 7.40 4.34 1.70
N TYR A 46 7.24 5.27 2.64
CA TYR A 46 8.11 5.42 3.80
C TYR A 46 7.97 4.27 4.81
N LEU A 47 6.75 3.85 5.11
CA LEU A 47 6.47 2.79 6.09
C LEU A 47 6.73 1.38 5.55
N ARG A 48 6.82 1.22 4.23
CA ARG A 48 6.88 -0.06 3.55
C ARG A 48 7.98 -0.98 4.09
N GLU A 49 9.17 -0.48 4.31
CA GLU A 49 10.29 -1.28 4.83
C GLU A 49 9.99 -1.87 6.21
N ARG A 50 9.33 -1.10 7.09
CA ARG A 50 8.92 -1.57 8.42
C ARG A 50 7.84 -2.63 8.32
N ILE A 51 6.84 -2.42 7.45
CA ILE A 51 5.74 -3.37 7.24
C ILE A 51 6.30 -4.68 6.67
N GLU A 52 7.27 -4.59 5.77
CA GLU A 52 7.93 -5.74 5.17
C GLU A 52 8.70 -6.56 6.22
N LYS A 53 9.55 -5.92 7.02
CA LYS A 53 10.26 -6.58 8.12
C LYS A 53 9.32 -7.27 9.11
N ASN A 54 8.19 -6.67 9.42
CA ASN A 54 7.18 -7.25 10.29
C ASN A 54 6.49 -8.47 9.65
N SER A 55 6.24 -8.44 8.34
CA SER A 55 5.50 -9.50 7.65
C SER A 55 6.37 -10.70 7.29
N PHE A 56 7.63 -10.47 6.93
CA PHE A 56 8.52 -11.51 6.41
C PHE A 56 9.71 -11.82 7.33
N GLY A 57 9.94 -11.02 8.37
CA GLY A 57 11.09 -11.10 9.27
C GLY A 57 12.29 -10.28 8.79
N VAL A 58 13.19 -9.96 9.75
CA VAL A 58 14.31 -9.02 9.57
C VAL A 58 15.36 -9.51 8.54
N ASN A 59 15.48 -10.83 8.36
CA ASN A 59 16.48 -11.46 7.48
C ASN A 59 15.90 -11.95 6.15
N ALA A 60 14.70 -11.53 5.78
CA ALA A 60 14.10 -11.92 4.52
C ALA A 60 14.78 -11.19 3.36
N ASN A 61 15.78 -11.84 2.74
CA ASN A 61 16.24 -11.46 1.40
C ASN A 61 15.12 -11.80 0.41
N LEU A 62 14.19 -10.89 0.23
CA LEU A 62 13.04 -11.14 -0.62
C LEU A 62 13.45 -11.08 -2.09
N PRO A 63 13.21 -12.14 -2.86
CA PRO A 63 13.46 -12.14 -4.30
C PRO A 63 12.52 -11.16 -5.03
N LEU A 64 12.84 -10.87 -6.28
CA LEU A 64 12.00 -10.04 -7.16
C LEU A 64 10.52 -10.38 -7.01
N ALA A 65 9.74 -9.34 -6.76
CA ALA A 65 8.28 -9.38 -6.75
C ALA A 65 7.60 -10.10 -5.57
N MET A 66 8.30 -10.48 -4.49
CA MET A 66 7.69 -11.08 -3.29
C MET A 66 6.74 -12.29 -3.54
N ILE A 67 6.70 -12.81 -4.76
CA ILE A 67 5.70 -13.76 -5.22
C ILE A 67 6.23 -15.19 -5.18
N LYS A 68 7.51 -15.40 -5.56
CA LYS A 68 8.13 -16.73 -5.58
C LYS A 68 8.95 -16.96 -4.30
N GLY A 69 8.72 -18.08 -3.60
CA GLY A 69 9.51 -18.50 -2.44
C GLY A 69 9.07 -17.95 -1.07
N THR A 70 8.00 -17.15 -1.00
CA THR A 70 7.45 -16.65 0.26
C THR A 70 6.20 -17.40 0.70
N LYS A 71 6.00 -17.55 2.04
CA LYS A 71 4.78 -18.16 2.57
C LYS A 71 3.57 -17.30 2.21
N MET A 72 2.48 -17.94 1.76
CA MET A 72 1.24 -17.28 1.37
C MET A 72 0.69 -16.38 2.46
N ILE A 73 0.77 -16.81 3.73
CA ILE A 73 0.29 -16.04 4.87
C ILE A 73 1.04 -14.71 5.04
N ASN A 74 2.36 -14.71 4.84
CA ASN A 74 3.18 -13.50 4.97
C ASN A 74 2.85 -12.49 3.87
N ARG A 75 2.61 -12.96 2.64
CA ARG A 75 2.14 -12.11 1.53
C ARG A 75 0.78 -11.50 1.82
N PHE A 76 -0.14 -12.32 2.32
CA PHE A 76 -1.47 -11.87 2.72
C PHE A 76 -1.38 -10.76 3.76
N THR A 77 -0.61 -10.98 4.84
CA THR A 77 -0.43 -10.00 5.92
C THR A 77 0.19 -8.70 5.38
N PHE A 78 1.22 -8.80 4.55
CA PHE A 78 1.89 -7.65 3.96
C PHE A 78 0.94 -6.80 3.09
N PHE A 79 0.18 -7.45 2.19
CA PHE A 79 -0.77 -6.75 1.31
C PHE A 79 -1.88 -6.10 2.12
N MET A 80 -2.46 -6.81 3.09
CA MET A 80 -3.51 -6.27 3.96
C MET A 80 -3.03 -5.06 4.75
N LEU A 81 -1.83 -5.11 5.35
CA LEU A 81 -1.29 -4.00 6.12
C LEU A 81 -1.05 -2.77 5.25
N ILE A 82 -0.42 -2.91 4.09
CA ILE A 82 -0.18 -1.78 3.18
C ILE A 82 -1.49 -1.13 2.75
N ILE A 83 -2.46 -1.94 2.31
CA ILE A 83 -3.73 -1.43 1.79
C ILE A 83 -4.53 -0.77 2.92
N PHE A 84 -4.61 -1.40 4.08
CA PHE A 84 -5.36 -0.88 5.22
C PHE A 84 -4.77 0.43 5.76
N ILE A 85 -3.45 0.51 5.94
CA ILE A 85 -2.78 1.72 6.41
C ILE A 85 -2.95 2.86 5.39
N HIS A 86 -2.79 2.59 4.09
CA HIS A 86 -3.04 3.57 3.04
C HIS A 86 -4.47 4.12 3.10
N SER A 87 -5.47 3.23 3.16
CA SER A 87 -6.88 3.63 3.23
C SER A 87 -7.20 4.42 4.50
N SER A 88 -6.61 4.01 5.64
CA SER A 88 -6.81 4.71 6.92
C SER A 88 -6.24 6.13 6.89
N ILE A 89 -5.04 6.32 6.34
CA ILE A 89 -4.45 7.65 6.18
C ILE A 89 -5.30 8.50 5.24
N TYR A 90 -5.70 7.95 4.08
CA TYR A 90 -6.52 8.65 3.10
C TYR A 90 -7.84 9.14 3.70
N TYR A 91 -8.62 8.25 4.32
CA TYR A 91 -9.92 8.64 4.89
C TYR A 91 -9.79 9.55 6.12
N SER A 92 -8.70 9.44 6.89
CA SER A 92 -8.41 10.39 7.98
C SER A 92 -8.22 11.80 7.45
N LEU A 93 -7.57 11.97 6.29
CA LEU A 93 -7.39 13.27 5.66
C LEU A 93 -8.68 13.79 5.02
N VAL A 94 -9.44 12.93 4.36
CA VAL A 94 -10.71 13.29 3.70
C VAL A 94 -11.75 13.76 4.70
N PHE A 95 -11.93 13.04 5.80
CA PHE A 95 -12.92 13.43 6.81
C PHE A 95 -12.42 14.49 7.78
N PHE A 96 -11.14 14.52 8.08
CA PHE A 96 -10.43 15.46 8.96
C PHE A 96 -11.21 15.87 10.22
N ASN A 97 -11.96 14.94 10.79
CA ASN A 97 -12.78 15.16 11.99
C ASN A 97 -12.74 13.92 12.90
N ILE A 98 -12.32 14.12 14.16
CA ILE A 98 -12.21 13.05 15.17
C ILE A 98 -13.57 12.46 15.53
N GLU A 99 -14.64 13.23 15.48
CA GLU A 99 -15.99 12.74 15.75
C GLU A 99 -16.46 11.68 14.73
N LEU A 100 -15.85 11.68 13.55
CA LEU A 100 -16.15 10.74 12.48
C LEU A 100 -15.26 9.50 12.44
N ILE A 101 -14.52 9.21 13.54
CA ILE A 101 -13.55 8.09 13.59
C ILE A 101 -14.20 6.74 13.22
N GLY A 102 -15.47 6.53 13.61
CA GLY A 102 -16.23 5.34 13.24
C GLY A 102 -16.47 5.24 11.73
N LYS A 103 -16.75 6.37 11.06
CA LYS A 103 -16.89 6.42 9.60
C LYS A 103 -15.55 6.21 8.90
N ILE A 104 -14.48 6.83 9.40
CA ILE A 104 -13.12 6.64 8.88
C ILE A 104 -12.76 5.16 8.89
N PHE A 105 -12.96 4.48 10.03
CA PHE A 105 -12.67 3.06 10.15
C PHE A 105 -13.52 2.20 9.20
N TYR A 106 -14.82 2.46 9.13
CA TYR A 106 -15.76 1.74 8.27
C TYR A 106 -15.39 1.85 6.79
N TYR A 107 -15.18 3.08 6.29
CA TYR A 107 -14.81 3.28 4.88
C TYR A 107 -13.40 2.76 4.57
N SER A 108 -12.44 2.88 5.50
CA SER A 108 -11.11 2.32 5.35
C SER A 108 -11.16 0.79 5.21
N LEU A 109 -12.00 0.14 6.00
CA LEU A 109 -12.16 -1.31 5.98
C LEU A 109 -12.82 -1.79 4.68
N LEU A 110 -13.93 -1.18 4.28
CA LEU A 110 -14.61 -1.50 3.02
C LEU A 110 -13.68 -1.33 1.81
N ASN A 111 -13.03 -0.17 1.71
CA ASN A 111 -12.11 0.10 0.61
C ASN A 111 -10.92 -0.88 0.61
N SER A 112 -10.43 -1.26 1.78
CA SER A 112 -9.32 -2.20 1.91
C SER A 112 -9.69 -3.60 1.42
N ILE A 113 -10.90 -4.08 1.71
CA ILE A 113 -11.37 -5.39 1.25
C ILE A 113 -11.44 -5.42 -0.28
N VAL A 114 -12.09 -4.43 -0.89
CA VAL A 114 -12.23 -4.35 -2.35
C VAL A 114 -10.87 -4.24 -3.03
N THR A 115 -10.03 -3.33 -2.54
CA THR A 115 -8.68 -3.12 -3.10
C THR A 115 -7.82 -4.37 -2.93
N PHE A 116 -7.92 -5.06 -1.78
CA PHE A 116 -7.18 -6.30 -1.54
C PHE A 116 -7.54 -7.39 -2.56
N ILE A 117 -8.83 -7.60 -2.83
CA ILE A 117 -9.28 -8.60 -3.81
C ILE A 117 -8.68 -8.31 -5.19
N ILE A 118 -8.76 -7.05 -5.63
CA ILE A 118 -8.22 -6.63 -6.93
C ILE A 118 -6.70 -6.85 -6.99
N VAL A 119 -5.97 -6.38 -5.98
CA VAL A 119 -4.50 -6.49 -5.92
C VAL A 119 -4.07 -7.95 -5.85
N TRP A 120 -4.79 -8.78 -5.09
CA TRP A 120 -4.51 -10.20 -4.95
C TRP A 120 -4.67 -10.94 -6.28
N VAL A 121 -5.78 -10.71 -6.99
CA VAL A 121 -6.01 -11.31 -8.33
C VAL A 121 -4.94 -10.88 -9.32
N LEU A 122 -4.62 -9.58 -9.38
CA LEU A 122 -3.57 -9.08 -10.26
C LEU A 122 -2.19 -9.65 -9.92
N SER A 123 -1.88 -9.82 -8.64
CA SER A 123 -0.61 -10.42 -8.21
C SER A 123 -0.48 -11.89 -8.63
N GLN A 124 -1.58 -12.64 -8.65
CA GLN A 124 -1.59 -14.03 -9.14
C GLN A 124 -1.39 -14.10 -10.66
N LEU A 125 -2.00 -13.20 -11.41
CA LEU A 125 -1.81 -13.13 -12.86
C LEU A 125 -0.34 -12.84 -13.24
N ILE A 126 0.32 -11.94 -12.52
CA ILE A 126 1.74 -11.61 -12.72
C ILE A 126 2.65 -12.77 -12.30
N SER A 127 2.25 -13.57 -11.30
CA SER A 127 3.03 -14.73 -10.82
C SER A 127 3.04 -15.90 -11.78
N ASN A 128 1.98 -16.06 -12.58
CA ASN A 128 1.80 -17.19 -13.48
C ASN A 128 2.46 -16.99 -14.85
N ASN A 129 2.91 -15.78 -15.15
CA ASN A 129 3.74 -15.46 -16.30
C ASN A 129 5.23 -15.42 -15.90
#